data_eab5f34fd10603917087ca62d04489d9
#
_entry.id   eab5f34fd10603917087ca62d04489d9
#
_cell.length_a   1.000
_cell.length_b   1.000
_cell.length_c   1.000
_cell.angle_alpha   90.00
_cell.angle_beta   90.00
_cell.angle_gamma   90.00
#
_symmetry.space_group_name_H-M   'P 1'
#
loop_
_entity.id
_entity.type
_entity.pdbx_description
1 polymer ?
#
loop_
_entity_poly.entity_id
_entity_poly.type
_entity_poly.pdbx_seq_one_letter_code
_entity_poly.pdbx_strand_id
1 'polypeptide(L)'
;MSATFVSAAPERGHIMAALSRVVVVIIRSTRLTFFVVWAALSIASIAWAASTPLGGSPDEPAHIVKAAAVVRGEFIGSLTASPAVTSVEVPIGLSEAAGWTCYAFNAGVGADCIGPIDSGLNLHRATTSAGLYNPIYYAMVGWPSLVIPDTQTAVLAMRAFSGILSSFFLAFAFTFLLKLVPPAIAGVSFFTALTPMVLFLSGAVNPNSLEIATGAALTVGLLCVILEVRGPRQPVILGFIAASGFLMANARGISPLWLALIGIAALIVSPWHRVRSLLAQRGVLIALAVIGLGVLLAGAWLLSTGTLGAMGVFPGAGQTSAARGFYEMLVNRTFDPGVIGVFGWLDTPAPGIVYFIWVGLFAAIVFGAFAIARGRMLYGFLFALASLLLAPPIVQALSVEKSGYIWQGRYTLVAFVFTALFGAVAIGRNRFVVSRAQVPNGIVVVMGVAVLIGQIYSMTTAINRYSGRAASSIVGFLNNPTWTPPGGSVIWIILLAIGMLVPLILWYASHALSRPLVET
;
A
#
# COMPACT_ATOMS: atom_id res chain seq x y z
N MET A 1 59.78 -21.15 9.25
CA MET A 1 58.36 -21.44 9.49
C MET A 1 57.56 -20.64 8.49
N SER A 2 57.23 -21.24 7.35
CA SER A 2 56.39 -20.62 6.32
C SER A 2 54.94 -21.01 6.57
N ALA A 3 54.09 -20.04 6.89
CA ALA A 3 52.65 -20.25 7.00
C ALA A 3 52.04 -20.22 5.61
N THR A 4 51.53 -21.34 5.15
CA THR A 4 50.73 -21.48 3.93
C THR A 4 49.34 -20.89 4.17
N PHE A 5 49.06 -19.76 3.53
CA PHE A 5 47.69 -19.25 3.41
C PHE A 5 46.91 -20.16 2.46
N VAL A 6 46.00 -20.97 3.02
CA VAL A 6 45.04 -21.77 2.24
C VAL A 6 44.02 -20.82 1.64
N SER A 7 44.00 -20.79 0.31
CA SER A 7 43.09 -19.98 -0.53
C SER A 7 41.63 -20.47 -0.37
N ALA A 8 40.77 -19.61 0.20
CA ALA A 8 39.32 -19.83 0.32
C ALA A 8 38.53 -19.41 -0.94
N ALA A 9 39.17 -19.38 -2.11
CA ALA A 9 38.57 -18.88 -3.35
C ALA A 9 37.56 -19.83 -4.06
N PRO A 10 37.63 -21.18 -4.01
CA PRO A 10 36.71 -22.02 -4.78
C PRO A 10 35.29 -22.09 -4.20
N GLU A 11 35.07 -21.99 -2.88
CA GLU A 11 33.75 -22.10 -2.27
C GLU A 11 32.82 -20.88 -2.63
N ARG A 12 33.36 -19.67 -2.70
CA ARG A 12 32.58 -18.47 -3.06
C ARG A 12 32.00 -18.53 -4.48
N GLY A 13 32.74 -19.10 -5.43
CA GLY A 13 32.27 -19.27 -6.82
C GLY A 13 31.09 -20.23 -6.93
N HIS A 14 31.10 -21.32 -6.18
CA HIS A 14 30.02 -22.32 -6.16
C HIS A 14 28.74 -21.78 -5.51
N ILE A 15 28.85 -21.03 -4.42
CA ILE A 15 27.70 -20.40 -3.75
C ILE A 15 27.06 -19.36 -4.66
N MET A 16 27.82 -18.48 -5.30
CA MET A 16 27.30 -17.47 -6.23
C MET A 16 26.63 -18.11 -7.46
N ALA A 17 27.19 -19.18 -8.01
CA ALA A 17 26.59 -19.92 -9.11
C ALA A 17 25.32 -20.69 -8.70
N ALA A 18 25.23 -21.16 -7.47
CA ALA A 18 24.03 -21.79 -6.93
C ALA A 18 22.91 -20.76 -6.72
N LEU A 19 23.21 -19.61 -6.10
CA LEU A 19 22.27 -18.52 -5.89
C LEU A 19 21.71 -17.98 -7.22
N SER A 20 22.57 -17.82 -8.23
CA SER A 20 22.11 -17.38 -9.56
C SER A 20 21.15 -18.38 -10.20
N ARG A 21 21.39 -19.70 -10.05
CA ARG A 21 20.48 -20.76 -10.51
C ARG A 21 19.12 -20.71 -9.82
N VAL A 22 19.09 -20.55 -8.50
CA VAL A 22 17.84 -20.42 -7.72
C VAL A 22 17.03 -19.22 -8.19
N VAL A 23 17.66 -18.05 -8.33
CA VAL A 23 16.99 -16.82 -8.81
C VAL A 23 16.41 -17.02 -10.22
N VAL A 24 17.15 -17.68 -11.13
CA VAL A 24 16.65 -17.98 -12.49
C VAL A 24 15.44 -18.90 -12.44
N VAL A 25 15.43 -19.95 -11.61
CA VAL A 25 14.28 -20.84 -11.43
C VAL A 25 13.06 -20.08 -10.93
N ILE A 26 13.23 -19.21 -9.93
CA ILE A 26 12.13 -18.38 -9.39
C ILE A 26 11.54 -17.51 -10.49
N ILE A 27 12.34 -16.75 -11.23
CA ILE A 27 11.88 -15.81 -12.27
C ILE A 27 11.16 -16.51 -13.42
N ARG A 28 11.61 -17.70 -13.81
CA ARG A 28 10.98 -18.50 -14.85
C ARG A 28 9.60 -19.02 -14.45
N SER A 29 9.37 -19.23 -13.16
CA SER A 29 8.10 -19.69 -12.61
C SER A 29 7.27 -18.54 -12.06
N THR A 30 6.15 -18.20 -12.72
CA THR A 30 5.20 -17.17 -12.24
C THR A 30 4.68 -17.46 -10.83
N ARG A 31 4.45 -18.75 -10.52
CA ARG A 31 3.99 -19.16 -9.17
C ARG A 31 5.07 -18.90 -8.12
N LEU A 32 6.30 -19.33 -8.38
CA LEU A 32 7.41 -19.10 -7.43
C LEU A 32 7.70 -17.60 -7.25
N THR A 33 7.75 -16.82 -8.35
CA THR A 33 7.89 -15.37 -8.27
C THR A 33 6.82 -14.77 -7.35
N PHE A 34 5.56 -15.15 -7.56
CA PHE A 34 4.44 -14.65 -6.77
C PHE A 34 4.61 -14.97 -5.27
N PHE A 35 4.82 -16.24 -4.91
CA PHE A 35 4.92 -16.63 -3.50
C PHE A 35 6.16 -16.07 -2.80
N VAL A 36 7.31 -16.00 -3.48
CA VAL A 36 8.54 -15.40 -2.94
C VAL A 36 8.36 -13.90 -2.71
N VAL A 37 7.76 -13.18 -3.65
CA VAL A 37 7.48 -11.74 -3.49
C VAL A 37 6.42 -11.50 -2.42
N TRP A 38 5.38 -12.34 -2.35
CA TRP A 38 4.37 -12.26 -1.30
C TRP A 38 4.99 -12.42 0.09
N ALA A 39 5.80 -13.46 0.29
CA ALA A 39 6.51 -13.67 1.55
C ALA A 39 7.44 -12.50 1.90
N ALA A 40 8.20 -11.99 0.93
CA ALA A 40 9.13 -10.90 1.12
C ALA A 40 8.42 -9.58 1.50
N LEU A 41 7.36 -9.21 0.78
CA LEU A 41 6.57 -8.02 1.10
C LEU A 41 5.81 -8.17 2.42
N SER A 42 5.38 -9.39 2.78
CA SER A 42 4.78 -9.67 4.09
C SER A 42 5.80 -9.44 5.22
N ILE A 43 7.04 -9.89 5.05
CA ILE A 43 8.13 -9.62 6.01
C ILE A 43 8.35 -8.10 6.16
N ALA A 44 8.41 -7.36 5.05
CA ALA A 44 8.59 -5.90 5.09
C ALA A 44 7.42 -5.20 5.81
N SER A 45 6.18 -5.62 5.56
CA SER A 45 4.98 -5.08 6.23
C SER A 45 4.94 -5.42 7.72
N ILE A 46 5.32 -6.65 8.10
CA ILE A 46 5.42 -7.07 9.51
C ILE A 46 6.54 -6.31 10.23
N ALA A 47 7.64 -6.02 9.54
CA ALA A 47 8.70 -5.18 10.09
C ALA A 47 8.19 -3.76 10.43
N TRP A 48 7.40 -3.15 9.56
CA TRP A 48 6.73 -1.88 9.86
C TRP A 48 5.72 -2.03 11.01
N ALA A 49 4.92 -3.10 11.03
CA ALA A 49 3.95 -3.38 12.08
C ALA A 49 4.58 -3.42 13.48
N ALA A 50 5.71 -4.13 13.60
CA ALA A 50 6.44 -4.27 14.86
C ALA A 50 7.22 -3.00 15.25
N SER A 51 7.72 -2.25 14.27
CA SER A 51 8.45 -1.00 14.49
C SER A 51 7.55 0.20 14.82
N THR A 52 6.23 0.03 14.77
CA THR A 52 5.25 1.06 15.08
C THR A 52 4.59 0.75 16.43
N PRO A 53 4.64 1.66 17.42
CA PRO A 53 4.01 1.46 18.71
C PRO A 53 2.49 1.32 18.58
N LEU A 54 1.83 0.89 19.65
CA LEU A 54 0.37 0.84 19.68
C LEU A 54 -0.22 2.22 19.42
N GLY A 55 -1.23 2.28 18.55
CA GLY A 55 -1.82 3.55 18.13
C GLY A 55 -0.91 4.45 17.28
N GLY A 56 0.24 3.95 16.78
CA GLY A 56 1.23 4.74 16.05
C GLY A 56 0.92 4.99 14.57
N SER A 57 -0.24 4.56 14.09
CA SER A 57 -0.73 4.88 12.74
C SER A 57 -2.01 5.72 12.84
N PRO A 58 -2.25 6.65 11.89
CA PRO A 58 -3.42 7.52 11.96
C PRO A 58 -4.72 6.72 11.95
N ASP A 59 -5.64 7.06 12.85
CA ASP A 59 -6.95 6.43 13.06
C ASP A 59 -6.91 4.95 13.48
N GLU A 60 -5.74 4.34 13.61
CA GLU A 60 -5.58 2.91 13.91
C GLU A 60 -6.26 2.48 15.22
N PRO A 61 -6.23 3.27 16.32
CA PRO A 61 -6.97 2.91 17.53
C PRO A 61 -8.46 2.63 17.27
N ALA A 62 -9.11 3.50 16.50
CA ALA A 62 -10.51 3.32 16.14
C ALA A 62 -10.72 2.08 15.24
N HIS A 63 -9.80 1.81 14.32
CA HIS A 63 -9.87 0.64 13.45
C HIS A 63 -9.63 -0.68 14.19
N ILE A 64 -8.75 -0.71 15.21
CA ILE A 64 -8.53 -1.87 16.08
C ILE A 64 -9.81 -2.20 16.87
N VAL A 65 -10.42 -1.20 17.51
CA VAL A 65 -11.68 -1.36 18.24
C VAL A 65 -12.77 -1.89 17.31
N LYS A 66 -12.91 -1.30 16.11
CA LYS A 66 -13.86 -1.76 15.10
C LYS A 66 -13.60 -3.21 14.68
N ALA A 67 -12.37 -3.61 14.46
CA ALA A 67 -12.03 -4.96 14.02
C ALA A 67 -12.34 -5.99 15.13
N ALA A 68 -12.04 -5.68 16.37
CA ALA A 68 -12.37 -6.52 17.50
C ALA A 68 -13.89 -6.66 17.72
N ALA A 69 -14.67 -5.60 17.49
CA ALA A 69 -16.12 -5.60 17.57
C ALA A 69 -16.77 -6.44 16.45
N VAL A 70 -16.33 -6.23 15.20
CA VAL A 70 -16.90 -6.92 14.02
C VAL A 70 -16.80 -8.44 14.14
N VAL A 71 -15.67 -8.98 14.60
CA VAL A 71 -15.49 -10.43 14.76
C VAL A 71 -16.31 -11.02 15.93
N ARG A 72 -16.89 -10.15 16.76
CA ARG A 72 -17.83 -10.50 17.83
C ARG A 72 -19.30 -10.29 17.43
N GLY A 73 -19.56 -9.91 16.16
CA GLY A 73 -20.91 -9.68 15.63
C GLY A 73 -21.42 -8.25 15.80
N GLU A 74 -20.66 -7.34 16.41
CA GLU A 74 -21.03 -5.94 16.54
C GLU A 74 -20.60 -5.12 15.30
N PHE A 75 -21.42 -5.20 14.24
CA PHE A 75 -21.08 -4.58 12.95
C PHE A 75 -21.17 -3.06 12.96
N ILE A 76 -21.97 -2.44 13.79
CA ILE A 76 -22.14 -0.98 13.89
C ILE A 76 -21.86 -0.52 15.33
N GLY A 77 -22.39 -1.24 16.32
CA GLY A 77 -22.45 -0.84 17.71
C GLY A 77 -23.63 0.10 18.00
N SER A 78 -23.69 0.62 19.21
CA SER A 78 -24.71 1.58 19.64
C SER A 78 -24.31 3.01 19.25
N LEU A 79 -25.26 3.80 18.74
CA LEU A 79 -25.03 5.20 18.42
C LEU A 79 -24.72 6.00 19.71
N THR A 80 -23.82 6.97 19.61
CA THR A 80 -23.50 7.92 20.69
C THR A 80 -24.09 9.30 20.37
N ALA A 81 -23.88 10.27 21.25
CA ALA A 81 -24.26 11.66 20.99
C ALA A 81 -23.51 12.27 19.79
N SER A 82 -22.36 11.72 19.41
CA SER A 82 -21.61 12.11 18.21
C SER A 82 -21.99 11.21 17.03
N PRO A 83 -22.53 11.73 15.93
CA PRO A 83 -22.98 10.92 14.80
C PRO A 83 -21.88 10.05 14.14
N ALA A 84 -20.63 10.46 14.26
CA ALA A 84 -19.47 9.77 13.69
C ALA A 84 -18.87 8.70 14.64
N VAL A 85 -19.38 8.57 15.87
CA VAL A 85 -18.80 7.69 16.89
C VAL A 85 -19.85 6.68 17.36
N THR A 86 -19.47 5.40 17.42
CA THR A 86 -20.31 4.35 17.99
C THR A 86 -19.64 3.71 19.22
N SER A 87 -20.43 3.08 20.06
CA SER A 87 -19.99 2.34 21.24
C SER A 87 -20.17 0.84 21.01
N VAL A 88 -19.14 0.07 21.34
CA VAL A 88 -19.04 -1.37 21.14
C VAL A 88 -18.42 -2.05 22.36
N GLU A 89 -18.50 -3.38 22.46
CA GLU A 89 -17.85 -4.16 23.49
C GLU A 89 -16.65 -4.93 22.91
N VAL A 90 -15.46 -4.71 23.50
CA VAL A 90 -14.22 -5.33 23.05
C VAL A 90 -13.36 -5.74 24.26
N PRO A 91 -12.33 -6.61 24.11
CA PRO A 91 -11.42 -6.96 25.19
C PRO A 91 -10.86 -5.74 25.93
N ILE A 92 -10.68 -5.87 27.25
CA ILE A 92 -10.34 -4.76 28.14
C ILE A 92 -9.17 -3.91 27.64
N GLY A 93 -8.04 -4.50 27.28
CA GLY A 93 -6.90 -3.73 26.79
C GLY A 93 -7.18 -3.01 25.47
N LEU A 94 -8.00 -3.59 24.57
CA LEU A 94 -8.40 -2.92 23.31
C LEU A 94 -9.41 -1.79 23.55
N SER A 95 -10.16 -1.82 24.66
CA SER A 95 -11.07 -0.73 25.02
C SER A 95 -10.35 0.56 25.38
N GLU A 96 -9.07 0.46 25.75
CA GLU A 96 -8.20 1.58 26.11
C GLU A 96 -7.48 2.21 24.90
N ALA A 97 -7.71 1.70 23.67
CA ALA A 97 -6.97 2.07 22.48
C ALA A 97 -6.90 3.58 22.21
N ALA A 98 -7.93 4.34 22.58
CA ALA A 98 -7.93 5.80 22.45
C ALA A 98 -6.82 6.48 23.30
N GLY A 99 -6.41 5.87 24.42
CA GLY A 99 -5.35 6.37 25.29
C GLY A 99 -3.93 6.13 24.76
N TRP A 100 -3.74 5.29 23.74
CA TRP A 100 -2.41 4.94 23.20
C TRP A 100 -1.77 6.06 22.36
N THR A 101 -2.38 7.22 22.25
CA THR A 101 -1.93 8.31 21.38
C THR A 101 -1.24 9.45 22.11
N CYS A 102 -0.76 9.23 23.34
CA CYS A 102 -0.15 10.25 24.20
C CYS A 102 1.06 10.98 23.57
N TYR A 103 1.79 10.32 22.68
CA TYR A 103 2.92 10.90 21.95
C TYR A 103 2.51 11.59 20.64
N ALA A 104 1.27 11.44 20.17
CA ALA A 104 0.83 12.01 18.90
C ALA A 104 0.96 13.55 18.90
N PHE A 105 1.45 14.10 17.77
CA PHE A 105 1.70 15.54 17.58
C PHE A 105 2.70 16.17 18.55
N ASN A 106 3.41 15.39 19.37
CA ASN A 106 4.41 15.86 20.30
C ASN A 106 5.76 15.17 20.07
N ALA A 107 6.60 15.76 19.22
CA ALA A 107 7.89 15.19 18.81
C ALA A 107 8.88 14.93 19.97
N GLY A 108 8.70 15.59 21.12
CA GLY A 108 9.53 15.42 22.31
C GLY A 108 9.14 14.23 23.20
N VAL A 109 7.99 13.59 22.94
CA VAL A 109 7.47 12.49 23.75
C VAL A 109 7.63 11.17 23.03
N GLY A 110 8.27 10.18 23.65
CA GLY A 110 8.38 8.81 23.15
C GLY A 110 7.11 7.99 23.40
N ALA A 111 7.05 6.82 22.79
CA ALA A 111 5.89 5.93 22.92
C ALA A 111 5.83 5.18 24.28
N ASP A 112 6.82 5.35 25.14
CA ASP A 112 6.83 4.90 26.53
C ASP A 112 5.76 5.58 27.40
N CYS A 113 5.20 6.71 26.95
CA CYS A 113 4.08 7.38 27.62
C CYS A 113 2.78 6.55 27.68
N ILE A 114 2.64 5.49 26.88
CA ILE A 114 1.45 4.63 26.84
C ILE A 114 1.21 3.94 28.22
N GLY A 115 2.28 3.64 28.94
CA GLY A 115 2.18 2.93 30.21
C GLY A 115 1.80 1.44 30.07
N PRO A 116 1.47 0.77 31.20
CA PRO A 116 0.98 -0.60 31.20
C PRO A 116 -0.39 -0.70 30.54
N ILE A 117 -0.62 -1.78 29.79
CA ILE A 117 -1.89 -2.05 29.09
C ILE A 117 -2.49 -3.32 29.66
N ASP A 118 -3.77 -3.26 29.98
CA ASP A 118 -4.51 -4.41 30.45
C ASP A 118 -4.59 -5.51 29.38
N SER A 119 -4.62 -6.74 29.83
CA SER A 119 -4.73 -7.93 29.01
C SER A 119 -5.88 -8.81 29.47
N GLY A 120 -6.48 -9.55 28.57
CA GLY A 120 -7.58 -10.45 28.83
C GLY A 120 -8.67 -10.38 27.77
N LEU A 121 -9.57 -11.36 27.80
CA LEU A 121 -10.68 -11.46 26.84
C LEU A 121 -12.01 -10.93 27.39
N ASN A 122 -12.03 -10.44 28.64
CA ASN A 122 -13.21 -9.83 29.25
C ASN A 122 -13.61 -8.57 28.46
N LEU A 123 -14.89 -8.46 28.15
CA LEU A 123 -15.41 -7.38 27.31
C LEU A 123 -15.67 -6.12 28.13
N HIS A 124 -15.26 -5.01 27.60
CA HIS A 124 -15.46 -3.67 28.13
C HIS A 124 -15.95 -2.73 27.02
N ARG A 125 -16.72 -1.74 27.43
CA ARG A 125 -17.27 -0.74 26.52
C ARG A 125 -16.15 0.16 25.98
N ALA A 126 -16.12 0.32 24.67
CA ALA A 126 -15.22 1.20 23.95
C ALA A 126 -15.98 2.07 22.94
N THR A 127 -15.39 3.19 22.54
CA THR A 127 -15.92 4.02 21.45
C THR A 127 -15.02 3.96 20.23
N THR A 128 -15.61 4.03 19.03
CA THR A 128 -14.86 4.05 17.78
C THR A 128 -15.47 5.02 16.78
N SER A 129 -14.64 5.81 16.12
CA SER A 129 -15.00 6.62 14.95
C SER A 129 -15.06 5.80 13.65
N ALA A 130 -14.64 4.53 13.68
CA ALA A 130 -14.72 3.61 12.55
C ALA A 130 -15.99 2.74 12.56
N GLY A 131 -16.93 2.95 13.50
CA GLY A 131 -18.10 2.08 13.68
C GLY A 131 -18.97 1.95 12.44
N LEU A 132 -19.08 3.00 11.62
CA LEU A 132 -19.87 3.00 10.39
C LEU A 132 -19.11 2.50 9.14
N TYR A 133 -17.82 2.15 9.25
CA TYR A 133 -17.07 1.56 8.14
C TYR A 133 -17.57 0.15 7.80
N ASN A 134 -17.46 -0.21 6.52
CA ASN A 134 -17.85 -1.54 6.03
C ASN A 134 -17.09 -2.66 6.78
N PRO A 135 -17.75 -3.71 7.27
CA PRO A 135 -17.16 -4.70 8.16
C PRO A 135 -16.21 -5.70 7.48
N ILE A 136 -16.19 -5.82 6.15
CA ILE A 136 -15.49 -6.90 5.43
C ILE A 136 -13.99 -6.91 5.75
N TYR A 137 -13.30 -5.75 5.66
CA TYR A 137 -11.88 -5.66 6.02
C TYR A 137 -11.63 -6.08 7.48
N TYR A 138 -12.45 -5.60 8.39
CA TYR A 138 -12.29 -5.82 9.82
C TYR A 138 -12.54 -7.28 10.23
N ALA A 139 -13.46 -7.96 9.56
CA ALA A 139 -13.67 -9.39 9.76
C ALA A 139 -12.43 -10.23 9.37
N MET A 140 -11.67 -9.78 8.35
CA MET A 140 -10.47 -10.46 7.89
C MET A 140 -9.28 -10.28 8.83
N VAL A 141 -9.18 -9.14 9.52
CA VAL A 141 -8.00 -8.80 10.35
C VAL A 141 -8.26 -8.84 11.84
N GLY A 142 -9.52 -8.85 12.30
CA GLY A 142 -9.88 -8.74 13.70
C GLY A 142 -9.83 -10.04 14.51
N TRP A 143 -9.86 -11.20 13.86
CA TRP A 143 -9.99 -12.51 14.51
C TRP A 143 -8.89 -12.83 15.55
N PRO A 144 -7.61 -12.32 15.47
CA PRO A 144 -6.65 -12.58 16.52
C PRO A 144 -7.11 -12.10 17.90
N SER A 145 -7.92 -11.04 17.95
CA SER A 145 -8.48 -10.51 19.19
C SER A 145 -9.47 -11.48 19.89
N LEU A 146 -9.92 -12.53 19.19
CA LEU A 146 -10.81 -13.55 19.78
C LEU A 146 -10.05 -14.56 20.65
N VAL A 147 -8.77 -14.80 20.33
CA VAL A 147 -8.01 -15.94 20.86
C VAL A 147 -6.71 -15.55 21.55
N ILE A 148 -6.22 -14.33 21.37
CA ILE A 148 -4.98 -13.84 21.97
C ILE A 148 -5.32 -12.89 23.13
N PRO A 149 -5.10 -13.30 24.39
CA PRO A 149 -5.41 -12.47 25.57
C PRO A 149 -4.47 -11.28 25.75
N ASP A 150 -3.19 -11.42 25.36
CA ASP A 150 -2.21 -10.34 25.43
C ASP A 150 -2.49 -9.28 24.36
N THR A 151 -2.78 -8.07 24.81
CA THR A 151 -3.23 -6.98 23.93
C THR A 151 -2.18 -6.58 22.91
N GLN A 152 -0.90 -6.52 23.26
CA GLN A 152 0.16 -6.14 22.34
C GLN A 152 0.34 -7.19 21.24
N THR A 153 0.36 -8.46 21.62
CA THR A 153 0.45 -9.59 20.68
C THR A 153 -0.78 -9.66 19.78
N ALA A 154 -1.98 -9.44 20.32
CA ALA A 154 -3.22 -9.42 19.53
C ALA A 154 -3.19 -8.32 18.45
N VAL A 155 -2.79 -7.10 18.80
CA VAL A 155 -2.67 -5.98 17.85
C VAL A 155 -1.58 -6.26 16.82
N LEU A 156 -0.41 -6.79 17.23
CA LEU A 156 0.65 -7.15 16.29
C LEU A 156 0.20 -8.23 15.31
N ALA A 157 -0.55 -9.23 15.78
CA ALA A 157 -1.14 -10.25 14.91
C ALA A 157 -2.16 -9.64 13.94
N MET A 158 -3.07 -8.76 14.38
CA MET A 158 -4.02 -8.05 13.51
C MET A 158 -3.30 -7.25 12.42
N ARG A 159 -2.22 -6.52 12.78
CA ARG A 159 -1.35 -5.79 11.84
C ARG A 159 -0.66 -6.72 10.85
N ALA A 160 -0.13 -7.86 11.33
CA ALA A 160 0.53 -8.85 10.49
C ALA A 160 -0.45 -9.42 9.45
N PHE A 161 -1.69 -9.73 9.83
CA PHE A 161 -2.72 -10.18 8.89
C PHE A 161 -3.08 -9.11 7.87
N SER A 162 -3.19 -7.83 8.26
CA SER A 162 -3.37 -6.72 7.34
C SER A 162 -2.23 -6.63 6.32
N GLY A 163 -0.98 -6.75 6.80
CA GLY A 163 0.22 -6.73 5.96
C GLY A 163 0.33 -7.92 5.00
N ILE A 164 0.06 -9.13 5.48
CA ILE A 164 0.04 -10.35 4.66
C ILE A 164 -1.01 -10.26 3.56
N LEU A 165 -2.22 -9.79 3.89
CA LEU A 165 -3.31 -9.59 2.95
C LEU A 165 -2.98 -8.55 1.88
N SER A 166 -2.48 -7.39 2.27
CA SER A 166 -2.07 -6.32 1.33
C SER A 166 -0.92 -6.79 0.44
N SER A 167 0.08 -7.46 1.02
CA SER A 167 1.22 -8.02 0.28
C SER A 167 0.83 -9.06 -0.76
N PHE A 168 -0.26 -9.80 -0.54
CA PHE A 168 -0.80 -10.77 -1.50
C PHE A 168 -1.21 -10.10 -2.82
N PHE A 169 -1.91 -8.99 -2.75
CA PHE A 169 -2.33 -8.24 -3.94
C PHE A 169 -1.17 -7.47 -4.58
N LEU A 170 -0.25 -6.91 -3.78
CA LEU A 170 0.96 -6.25 -4.29
C LEU A 170 1.89 -7.23 -5.01
N ALA A 171 2.05 -8.45 -4.50
CA ALA A 171 2.85 -9.50 -5.14
C ALA A 171 2.26 -9.93 -6.50
N PHE A 172 0.92 -9.97 -6.61
CA PHE A 172 0.26 -10.17 -7.89
C PHE A 172 0.60 -9.05 -8.87
N ALA A 173 0.46 -7.80 -8.43
CA ALA A 173 0.77 -6.64 -9.27
C ALA A 173 2.21 -6.67 -9.77
N PHE A 174 3.20 -6.91 -8.90
CA PHE A 174 4.60 -7.07 -9.27
C PHE A 174 4.82 -8.18 -10.30
N THR A 175 4.34 -9.38 -9.99
CA THR A 175 4.57 -10.58 -10.79
C THR A 175 4.02 -10.46 -12.20
N PHE A 176 2.80 -9.92 -12.34
CA PHE A 176 2.14 -9.81 -13.62
C PHE A 176 2.59 -8.56 -14.40
N LEU A 177 3.01 -7.49 -13.71
CA LEU A 177 3.61 -6.33 -14.38
C LEU A 177 4.94 -6.70 -15.07
N LEU A 178 5.78 -7.54 -14.44
CA LEU A 178 7.00 -8.09 -15.06
C LEU A 178 6.72 -8.93 -16.33
N LYS A 179 5.51 -9.47 -16.48
CA LYS A 179 5.11 -10.24 -17.69
C LYS A 179 4.43 -9.36 -18.73
N LEU A 180 3.91 -8.21 -18.33
CA LEU A 180 3.14 -7.31 -19.18
C LEU A 180 4.00 -6.32 -19.93
N VAL A 181 5.10 -5.83 -19.31
CA VAL A 181 6.01 -4.82 -19.87
C VAL A 181 7.47 -5.21 -19.60
N PRO A 182 8.44 -4.57 -20.29
CA PRO A 182 9.87 -4.83 -20.05
C PRO A 182 10.24 -4.69 -18.57
N PRO A 183 11.05 -5.63 -18.04
CA PRO A 183 11.35 -5.67 -16.60
C PRO A 183 11.91 -4.37 -16.01
N ALA A 184 12.76 -3.64 -16.76
CA ALA A 184 13.27 -2.35 -16.29
C ALA A 184 12.13 -1.37 -15.95
N ILE A 185 11.17 -1.23 -16.87
CA ILE A 185 10.02 -0.32 -16.72
C ILE A 185 9.08 -0.84 -15.62
N ALA A 186 8.83 -2.17 -15.61
CA ALA A 186 7.99 -2.81 -14.61
C ALA A 186 8.46 -2.53 -13.18
N GLY A 187 9.76 -2.72 -12.92
CA GLY A 187 10.31 -2.53 -11.59
C GLY A 187 10.34 -1.07 -11.16
N VAL A 188 10.80 -0.16 -12.03
CA VAL A 188 10.76 1.29 -11.73
C VAL A 188 9.35 1.69 -11.30
N SER A 189 8.34 1.28 -12.05
CA SER A 189 6.96 1.66 -11.79
C SER A 189 6.40 1.02 -10.52
N PHE A 190 6.68 -0.27 -10.30
CA PHE A 190 6.24 -0.96 -9.10
C PHE A 190 6.85 -0.36 -7.84
N PHE A 191 8.17 -0.10 -7.84
CA PHE A 191 8.84 0.47 -6.68
C PHE A 191 8.52 1.96 -6.48
N THR A 192 8.15 2.69 -7.53
CA THR A 192 7.55 4.02 -7.40
C THR A 192 6.19 3.93 -6.71
N ALA A 193 5.35 2.97 -7.10
CA ALA A 193 4.06 2.73 -6.49
C ALA A 193 4.18 2.24 -5.03
N LEU A 194 5.24 1.50 -4.70
CA LEU A 194 5.53 1.00 -3.35
C LEU A 194 6.25 2.06 -2.51
N THR A 195 5.57 3.18 -2.22
CA THR A 195 6.13 4.24 -1.36
C THR A 195 6.32 3.74 0.08
N PRO A 196 7.17 4.38 0.90
CA PRO A 196 7.28 4.05 2.32
C PRO A 196 5.93 4.11 3.04
N MET A 197 5.04 5.04 2.64
CA MET A 197 3.69 5.15 3.20
C MET A 197 2.83 3.92 2.91
N VAL A 198 2.97 3.30 1.74
CA VAL A 198 2.26 2.06 1.39
C VAL A 198 2.64 0.91 2.33
N LEU A 199 3.95 0.73 2.60
CA LEU A 199 4.42 -0.30 3.54
C LEU A 199 4.04 0.02 4.99
N PHE A 200 4.15 1.28 5.42
CA PHE A 200 3.72 1.73 6.75
C PHE A 200 2.24 1.42 7.00
N LEU A 201 1.36 1.80 6.06
CA LEU A 201 -0.08 1.51 6.16
C LEU A 201 -0.37 0.00 6.09
N SER A 202 0.40 -0.77 5.33
CA SER A 202 0.27 -2.23 5.28
C SER A 202 0.60 -2.88 6.63
N GLY A 203 1.51 -2.28 7.41
CA GLY A 203 1.84 -2.68 8.78
C GLY A 203 0.89 -2.14 9.86
N ALA A 204 -0.27 -1.61 9.50
CA ALA A 204 -1.25 -1.08 10.43
C ALA A 204 -2.63 -1.76 10.25
N VAL A 205 -3.46 -1.71 11.28
CA VAL A 205 -4.89 -2.07 11.15
C VAL A 205 -5.63 -0.89 10.55
N ASN A 206 -5.57 -0.78 9.22
CA ASN A 206 -6.17 0.33 8.49
C ASN A 206 -6.63 -0.12 7.09
N PRO A 207 -7.91 0.06 6.70
CA PRO A 207 -8.43 -0.38 5.40
C PRO A 207 -7.80 0.31 4.19
N ASN A 208 -7.07 1.41 4.38
CA ASN A 208 -6.30 2.06 3.30
C ASN A 208 -5.30 1.08 2.66
N SER A 209 -4.68 0.21 3.44
CA SER A 209 -3.70 -0.76 2.94
C SER A 209 -4.34 -1.73 1.92
N LEU A 210 -5.52 -2.26 2.26
CA LEU A 210 -6.26 -3.15 1.37
C LEU A 210 -6.76 -2.40 0.12
N GLU A 211 -7.26 -1.17 0.27
CA GLU A 211 -7.71 -0.31 -0.84
C GLU A 211 -6.58 -0.07 -1.85
N ILE A 212 -5.38 0.28 -1.39
CA ILE A 212 -4.19 0.53 -2.23
C ILE A 212 -3.74 -0.75 -2.93
N ALA A 213 -3.61 -1.84 -2.19
CA ALA A 213 -3.09 -3.11 -2.70
C ALA A 213 -4.04 -3.74 -3.73
N THR A 214 -5.36 -3.72 -3.46
CA THR A 214 -6.37 -4.20 -4.41
C THR A 214 -6.47 -3.30 -5.63
N GLY A 215 -6.30 -1.98 -5.48
CA GLY A 215 -6.21 -1.03 -6.60
C GLY A 215 -5.03 -1.33 -7.52
N ALA A 216 -3.85 -1.64 -6.96
CA ALA A 216 -2.68 -2.07 -7.73
C ALA A 216 -2.94 -3.37 -8.50
N ALA A 217 -3.47 -4.40 -7.83
CA ALA A 217 -3.78 -5.68 -8.45
C ALA A 217 -4.85 -5.57 -9.53
N LEU A 218 -5.91 -4.79 -9.27
CA LEU A 218 -6.98 -4.54 -10.23
C LEU A 218 -6.45 -3.84 -11.50
N THR A 219 -5.62 -2.81 -11.33
CA THR A 219 -5.00 -2.07 -12.44
C THR A 219 -4.20 -3.01 -13.34
N VAL A 220 -3.28 -3.76 -12.76
CA VAL A 220 -2.43 -4.69 -13.54
C VAL A 220 -3.26 -5.83 -14.12
N GLY A 221 -4.18 -6.40 -13.35
CA GLY A 221 -5.05 -7.48 -13.79
C GLY A 221 -5.91 -7.10 -14.99
N LEU A 222 -6.60 -5.96 -14.96
CA LEU A 222 -7.41 -5.45 -16.08
C LEU A 222 -6.55 -5.20 -17.32
N LEU A 223 -5.39 -4.57 -17.17
CA LEU A 223 -4.48 -4.34 -18.29
C LEU A 223 -3.94 -5.66 -18.88
N CYS A 224 -3.68 -6.68 -18.06
CA CYS A 224 -3.31 -8.01 -18.54
C CYS A 224 -4.41 -8.62 -19.41
N VAL A 225 -5.66 -8.60 -18.97
CA VAL A 225 -6.79 -9.20 -19.72
C VAL A 225 -7.08 -8.42 -21.00
N ILE A 226 -7.06 -7.08 -20.94
CA ILE A 226 -7.36 -6.22 -22.09
C ILE A 226 -6.26 -6.31 -23.15
N LEU A 227 -4.99 -6.36 -22.76
CA LEU A 227 -3.83 -6.34 -23.65
C LEU A 227 -3.37 -7.74 -24.08
N GLU A 228 -4.22 -8.75 -23.94
CA GLU A 228 -4.07 -10.08 -24.56
C GLU A 228 -3.13 -11.06 -23.85
N VAL A 229 -3.02 -11.02 -22.55
CA VAL A 229 -2.42 -12.13 -21.82
C VAL A 229 -3.42 -13.31 -21.84
N ARG A 230 -3.53 -13.99 -23.00
CA ARG A 230 -4.31 -15.23 -23.17
C ARG A 230 -3.46 -16.43 -22.74
N GLY A 231 -4.11 -17.45 -22.19
CA GLY A 231 -3.44 -18.70 -21.86
C GLY A 231 -3.89 -19.26 -20.50
N PRO A 232 -3.21 -20.31 -20.01
CA PRO A 232 -3.60 -21.03 -18.80
C PRO A 232 -3.60 -20.18 -17.52
N ARG A 233 -3.05 -18.97 -17.56
CA ARG A 233 -3.03 -18.01 -16.44
C ARG A 233 -4.26 -17.10 -16.39
N GLN A 234 -5.08 -17.04 -17.43
CA GLN A 234 -6.26 -16.15 -17.48
C GLN A 234 -7.24 -16.39 -16.33
N PRO A 235 -7.58 -17.63 -15.91
CA PRO A 235 -8.48 -17.84 -14.76
C PRO A 235 -7.93 -17.25 -13.46
N VAL A 236 -6.61 -17.36 -13.23
CA VAL A 236 -5.96 -16.77 -12.03
C VAL A 236 -6.07 -15.25 -12.06
N ILE A 237 -5.80 -14.62 -13.23
CA ILE A 237 -5.90 -13.16 -13.38
C ILE A 237 -7.34 -12.71 -13.13
N LEU A 238 -8.34 -13.41 -13.69
CA LEU A 238 -9.76 -13.10 -13.47
C LEU A 238 -10.18 -13.27 -12.01
N GLY A 239 -9.65 -14.29 -11.32
CA GLY A 239 -9.85 -14.47 -9.88
C GLY A 239 -9.30 -13.29 -9.07
N PHE A 240 -8.11 -12.80 -9.40
CA PHE A 240 -7.54 -11.62 -8.75
C PHE A 240 -8.33 -10.34 -9.09
N ILE A 241 -8.80 -10.15 -10.32
CA ILE A 241 -9.68 -9.03 -10.70
C ILE A 241 -10.96 -9.06 -9.88
N ALA A 242 -11.61 -10.21 -9.79
CA ALA A 242 -12.84 -10.38 -9.04
C ALA A 242 -12.66 -10.09 -7.55
N ALA A 243 -11.64 -10.71 -6.92
CA ALA A 243 -11.32 -10.50 -5.52
C ALA A 243 -10.92 -9.04 -5.23
N SER A 244 -10.05 -8.45 -6.08
CA SER A 244 -9.61 -7.07 -5.93
C SER A 244 -10.77 -6.09 -6.04
N GLY A 245 -11.64 -6.25 -7.05
CA GLY A 245 -12.78 -5.35 -7.24
C GLY A 245 -13.81 -5.47 -6.12
N PHE A 246 -14.11 -6.68 -5.66
CA PHE A 246 -15.00 -6.93 -4.54
C PHE A 246 -14.48 -6.31 -3.23
N LEU A 247 -13.23 -6.61 -2.87
CA LEU A 247 -12.61 -6.13 -1.63
C LEU A 247 -12.39 -4.62 -1.67
N MET A 248 -11.95 -4.09 -2.81
CA MET A 248 -11.78 -2.65 -2.99
C MET A 248 -13.10 -1.90 -2.79
N ALA A 249 -14.20 -2.33 -3.41
CA ALA A 249 -15.50 -1.69 -3.25
C ALA A 249 -15.92 -1.58 -1.78
N ASN A 250 -15.52 -2.56 -0.94
CA ASN A 250 -15.89 -2.68 0.47
C ASN A 250 -14.79 -2.22 1.45
N ALA A 251 -13.67 -1.68 0.99
CA ALA A 251 -12.60 -1.24 1.87
C ALA A 251 -12.96 0.06 2.60
N ARG A 252 -13.41 1.08 1.87
CA ARG A 252 -13.73 2.41 2.41
C ARG A 252 -14.91 3.04 1.64
N GLY A 253 -15.55 4.05 2.24
CA GLY A 253 -16.67 4.75 1.60
C GLY A 253 -16.35 5.37 0.24
N ILE A 254 -15.09 5.77 0.00
CA ILE A 254 -14.63 6.36 -1.27
C ILE A 254 -14.12 5.32 -2.28
N SER A 255 -13.84 4.10 -1.86
CA SER A 255 -13.23 3.07 -2.71
C SER A 255 -14.02 2.72 -3.98
N PRO A 256 -15.37 2.77 -4.02
CA PRO A 256 -16.12 2.61 -5.27
C PRO A 256 -15.77 3.64 -6.35
N LEU A 257 -15.39 4.87 -5.96
CA LEU A 257 -14.90 5.89 -6.90
C LEU A 257 -13.59 5.43 -7.56
N TRP A 258 -12.62 4.97 -6.78
CA TRP A 258 -11.34 4.47 -7.31
C TRP A 258 -11.53 3.26 -8.21
N LEU A 259 -12.41 2.32 -7.82
CA LEU A 259 -12.79 1.18 -8.64
C LEU A 259 -13.32 1.61 -10.00
N ALA A 260 -14.23 2.59 -10.03
CA ALA A 260 -14.80 3.13 -11.25
C ALA A 260 -13.75 3.81 -12.14
N LEU A 261 -12.87 4.64 -11.56
CA LEU A 261 -11.81 5.34 -12.31
C LEU A 261 -10.81 4.37 -12.94
N ILE A 262 -10.39 3.32 -12.21
CA ILE A 262 -9.53 2.26 -12.75
C ILE A 262 -10.24 1.51 -13.88
N GLY A 263 -11.51 1.19 -13.72
CA GLY A 263 -12.32 0.53 -14.75
C GLY A 263 -12.49 1.37 -16.02
N ILE A 264 -12.75 2.67 -15.87
CA ILE A 264 -12.87 3.62 -17.00
C ILE A 264 -11.55 3.72 -17.76
N ALA A 265 -10.41 3.86 -17.07
CA ALA A 265 -9.12 3.90 -17.73
C ALA A 265 -8.83 2.62 -18.53
N ALA A 266 -9.19 1.46 -17.98
CA ALA A 266 -9.09 0.18 -18.66
C ALA A 266 -9.97 0.12 -19.91
N LEU A 267 -11.18 0.67 -19.88
CA LEU A 267 -12.07 0.76 -21.05
C LEU A 267 -11.53 1.73 -22.12
N ILE A 268 -10.94 2.86 -21.74
CA ILE A 268 -10.33 3.82 -22.69
C ILE A 268 -9.26 3.14 -23.56
N VAL A 269 -8.42 2.28 -22.96
CA VAL A 269 -7.37 1.60 -23.73
C VAL A 269 -7.89 0.42 -24.56
N SER A 270 -9.07 -0.09 -24.24
CA SER A 270 -9.62 -1.26 -24.93
C SER A 270 -10.41 -0.87 -26.18
N PRO A 271 -10.09 -1.45 -27.37
CA PRO A 271 -10.96 -1.28 -28.53
C PRO A 271 -12.29 -2.03 -28.31
N TRP A 272 -13.38 -1.47 -28.85
CA TRP A 272 -14.74 -1.97 -28.59
C TRP A 272 -14.96 -3.44 -28.96
N HIS A 273 -14.36 -3.90 -30.08
CA HIS A 273 -14.43 -5.31 -30.45
C HIS A 273 -13.80 -6.22 -29.39
N ARG A 274 -12.75 -5.74 -28.70
CA ARG A 274 -12.09 -6.48 -27.62
C ARG A 274 -13.01 -6.55 -26.39
N VAL A 275 -13.64 -5.44 -26.00
CA VAL A 275 -14.63 -5.43 -24.93
C VAL A 275 -15.73 -6.46 -25.18
N ARG A 276 -16.32 -6.46 -26.39
CA ARG A 276 -17.33 -7.45 -26.79
C ARG A 276 -16.81 -8.88 -26.67
N SER A 277 -15.59 -9.16 -27.14
CA SER A 277 -15.02 -10.51 -27.07
C SER A 277 -14.73 -10.96 -25.62
N LEU A 278 -14.42 -10.03 -24.71
CA LEU A 278 -14.24 -10.31 -23.30
C LEU A 278 -15.59 -10.59 -22.62
N LEU A 279 -16.61 -9.79 -22.90
CA LEU A 279 -17.97 -9.98 -22.37
C LEU A 279 -18.64 -11.29 -22.86
N ALA A 280 -18.16 -11.89 -23.95
CA ALA A 280 -18.59 -13.22 -24.37
C ALA A 280 -17.99 -14.37 -23.55
N GLN A 281 -17.01 -14.11 -22.67
CA GLN A 281 -16.33 -15.12 -21.88
C GLN A 281 -16.99 -15.29 -20.51
N ARG A 282 -17.40 -16.51 -20.16
CA ARG A 282 -18.04 -16.83 -18.87
C ARG A 282 -17.19 -16.40 -17.67
N GLY A 283 -15.87 -16.59 -17.71
CA GLY A 283 -14.99 -16.19 -16.60
C GLY A 283 -14.97 -14.67 -16.38
N VAL A 284 -15.07 -13.87 -17.45
CA VAL A 284 -15.17 -12.40 -17.35
C VAL A 284 -16.52 -12.00 -16.75
N LEU A 285 -17.61 -12.63 -17.19
CA LEU A 285 -18.94 -12.36 -16.64
C LEU A 285 -19.02 -12.72 -15.14
N ILE A 286 -18.41 -13.84 -14.72
CA ILE A 286 -18.31 -14.22 -13.30
C ILE A 286 -17.52 -13.15 -12.53
N ALA A 287 -16.36 -12.72 -13.04
CA ALA A 287 -15.57 -11.68 -12.37
C ALA A 287 -16.36 -10.37 -12.23
N LEU A 288 -17.07 -9.95 -13.28
CA LEU A 288 -17.93 -8.76 -13.25
C LEU A 288 -19.10 -8.91 -12.28
N ALA A 289 -19.72 -10.11 -12.21
CA ALA A 289 -20.79 -10.39 -11.26
C ALA A 289 -20.31 -10.31 -9.81
N VAL A 290 -19.11 -10.83 -9.51
CA VAL A 290 -18.50 -10.73 -8.17
C VAL A 290 -18.19 -9.26 -7.82
N ILE A 291 -17.63 -8.49 -8.74
CA ILE A 291 -17.39 -7.06 -8.55
C ILE A 291 -18.73 -6.32 -8.34
N GLY A 292 -19.74 -6.60 -9.18
CA GLY A 292 -21.07 -6.02 -9.07
C GLY A 292 -21.73 -6.31 -7.72
N LEU A 293 -21.60 -7.54 -7.23
CA LEU A 293 -22.06 -7.90 -5.88
C LEU A 293 -21.32 -7.07 -4.81
N GLY A 294 -19.99 -6.93 -4.94
CA GLY A 294 -19.21 -6.08 -4.03
C GLY A 294 -19.69 -4.64 -4.01
N VAL A 295 -19.95 -4.05 -5.19
CA VAL A 295 -20.49 -2.67 -5.31
C VAL A 295 -21.88 -2.55 -4.71
N LEU A 296 -22.76 -3.53 -4.93
CA LEU A 296 -24.10 -3.56 -4.36
C LEU A 296 -24.06 -3.65 -2.83
N LEU A 297 -23.21 -4.50 -2.26
CA LEU A 297 -23.02 -4.62 -0.81
C LEU A 297 -22.45 -3.32 -0.21
N ALA A 298 -21.46 -2.72 -0.87
CA ALA A 298 -20.90 -1.43 -0.44
C ALA A 298 -21.96 -0.32 -0.48
N GLY A 299 -22.74 -0.24 -1.54
CA GLY A 299 -23.84 0.72 -1.68
C GLY A 299 -24.93 0.52 -0.62
N ALA A 300 -25.36 -0.73 -0.42
CA ALA A 300 -26.34 -1.06 0.62
C ALA A 300 -25.83 -0.69 2.02
N TRP A 301 -24.55 -0.96 2.31
CA TRP A 301 -23.93 -0.55 3.57
C TRP A 301 -23.91 0.96 3.75
N LEU A 302 -23.43 1.71 2.76
CA LEU A 302 -23.37 3.18 2.81
C LEU A 302 -24.75 3.83 3.01
N LEU A 303 -25.78 3.30 2.36
CA LEU A 303 -27.14 3.79 2.47
C LEU A 303 -27.78 3.43 3.82
N SER A 304 -27.57 2.20 4.30
CA SER A 304 -28.17 1.74 5.56
C SER A 304 -27.54 2.39 6.80
N THR A 305 -26.24 2.71 6.75
CA THR A 305 -25.50 3.31 7.88
C THR A 305 -25.46 4.84 7.84
N GLY A 306 -25.79 5.48 6.71
CA GLY A 306 -25.68 6.92 6.55
C GLY A 306 -24.24 7.46 6.66
N THR A 307 -23.23 6.60 6.43
CA THR A 307 -21.79 6.89 6.64
C THR A 307 -21.35 8.19 5.97
N LEU A 308 -21.88 8.52 4.78
CA LEU A 308 -21.51 9.74 4.04
C LEU A 308 -22.03 11.03 4.72
N GLY A 309 -23.08 10.93 5.55
CA GLY A 309 -23.63 12.06 6.31
C GLY A 309 -23.06 12.18 7.72
N ALA A 310 -22.39 11.15 8.23
CA ALA A 310 -21.89 11.07 9.61
C ALA A 310 -20.41 11.46 9.72
N MET A 311 -19.92 12.36 8.87
CA MET A 311 -18.55 12.86 8.95
C MET A 311 -18.38 13.82 10.12
N GLY A 312 -17.23 13.74 10.80
CA GLY A 312 -16.85 14.70 11.85
C GLY A 312 -16.67 16.12 11.30
N VAL A 313 -16.61 17.07 12.21
CA VAL A 313 -16.36 18.48 11.88
C VAL A 313 -14.87 18.78 12.03
N PHE A 314 -14.24 19.29 10.98
CA PHE A 314 -12.81 19.60 10.90
C PHE A 314 -12.61 21.11 10.62
N PRO A 315 -11.38 21.63 10.73
CA PRO A 315 -11.10 23.04 10.43
C PRO A 315 -11.60 23.44 9.04
N GLY A 316 -12.23 24.61 8.95
CA GLY A 316 -12.81 25.15 7.71
C GLY A 316 -14.28 24.82 7.48
N ALA A 317 -14.90 23.94 8.28
CA ALA A 317 -16.33 23.65 8.19
C ALA A 317 -17.18 24.92 8.44
N GLY A 318 -18.18 25.16 7.58
CA GLY A 318 -19.03 26.35 7.64
C GLY A 318 -18.33 27.66 7.24
N GLN A 319 -17.03 27.64 6.97
CA GLN A 319 -16.23 28.83 6.65
C GLN A 319 -15.61 28.81 5.26
N THR A 320 -15.56 27.63 4.61
CA THR A 320 -14.91 27.43 3.32
C THR A 320 -15.92 27.01 2.28
N SER A 321 -16.01 27.79 1.17
CA SER A 321 -16.86 27.43 0.04
C SER A 321 -16.27 26.26 -0.76
N ALA A 322 -17.12 25.53 -1.50
CA ALA A 322 -16.72 24.44 -2.38
C ALA A 322 -15.64 24.88 -3.40
N ALA A 323 -15.78 26.05 -4.00
CA ALA A 323 -14.80 26.60 -4.95
C ALA A 323 -13.44 26.85 -4.31
N ARG A 324 -13.41 27.39 -3.10
CA ARG A 324 -12.18 27.63 -2.34
C ARG A 324 -11.54 26.29 -1.94
N GLY A 325 -12.32 25.35 -1.44
CA GLY A 325 -11.83 24.01 -1.10
C GLY A 325 -11.22 23.28 -2.29
N PHE A 326 -11.84 23.37 -3.48
CA PHE A 326 -11.28 22.84 -4.72
C PHE A 326 -9.94 23.49 -5.07
N TYR A 327 -9.88 24.84 -5.07
CA TYR A 327 -8.66 25.57 -5.41
C TYR A 327 -7.49 25.24 -4.45
N GLU A 328 -7.73 25.28 -3.14
CA GLU A 328 -6.70 24.99 -2.15
C GLU A 328 -6.18 23.56 -2.23
N MET A 329 -7.08 22.60 -2.50
CA MET A 329 -6.65 21.21 -2.74
C MET A 329 -5.80 21.08 -4.01
N LEU A 330 -6.26 21.69 -5.12
CA LEU A 330 -5.56 21.57 -6.41
C LEU A 330 -4.19 22.25 -6.39
N VAL A 331 -4.07 23.42 -5.77
CA VAL A 331 -2.83 24.22 -5.82
C VAL A 331 -1.88 23.87 -4.69
N ASN A 332 -2.39 23.68 -3.47
CA ASN A 332 -1.55 23.58 -2.27
C ASN A 332 -1.36 22.14 -1.77
N ARG A 333 -2.25 21.21 -2.15
CA ARG A 333 -2.25 19.85 -1.59
C ARG A 333 -2.21 18.71 -2.62
N THR A 334 -2.11 19.02 -3.92
CA THR A 334 -2.02 17.99 -4.97
C THR A 334 -0.82 17.06 -4.77
N PHE A 335 0.30 17.59 -4.31
CA PHE A 335 1.53 16.85 -4.00
C PHE A 335 1.76 16.76 -2.50
N ASP A 336 0.72 16.37 -1.75
CA ASP A 336 0.82 16.14 -0.32
C ASP A 336 1.93 15.11 -0.03
N PRO A 337 2.94 15.45 0.81
CA PRO A 337 4.03 14.54 1.13
C PRO A 337 3.57 13.23 1.79
N GLY A 338 2.36 13.18 2.34
CA GLY A 338 1.73 11.97 2.87
C GLY A 338 1.51 10.86 1.84
N VAL A 339 1.62 11.14 0.53
CA VAL A 339 1.65 10.11 -0.52
C VAL A 339 2.95 9.30 -0.46
N ILE A 340 4.06 9.92 -0.10
CA ILE A 340 5.38 9.27 -0.03
C ILE A 340 5.66 8.78 1.38
N GLY A 341 5.53 9.66 2.39
CA GLY A 341 5.79 9.28 3.78
C GLY A 341 5.65 10.46 4.74
N VAL A 342 4.52 10.50 5.44
CA VAL A 342 4.34 11.26 6.67
C VAL A 342 3.75 10.28 7.68
N PHE A 343 4.62 9.73 8.51
CA PHE A 343 4.29 8.64 9.44
C PHE A 343 3.67 9.16 10.73
N GLY A 344 3.43 8.27 11.68
CA GLY A 344 2.80 8.63 12.94
C GLY A 344 1.39 9.14 12.73
N TRP A 345 1.03 10.15 13.47
CA TRP A 345 -0.23 10.88 13.33
C TRP A 345 -0.14 11.99 12.28
N LEU A 346 0.57 11.75 11.18
CA LEU A 346 0.95 12.73 10.16
C LEU A 346 1.89 13.82 10.72
N ASP A 347 2.67 13.47 11.72
CA ASP A 347 3.58 14.32 12.47
C ASP A 347 5.06 13.95 12.27
N THR A 348 5.33 12.91 11.49
CA THR A 348 6.67 12.36 11.24
C THR A 348 6.96 12.31 9.75
N PRO A 349 7.38 13.44 9.12
CA PRO A 349 7.73 13.45 7.70
C PRO A 349 8.96 12.59 7.43
N ALA A 350 8.98 11.92 6.29
CA ALA A 350 10.15 11.22 5.79
C ALA A 350 11.30 12.21 5.55
N PRO A 351 12.57 11.76 5.56
CA PRO A 351 13.70 12.61 5.21
C PRO A 351 13.61 13.20 3.79
N GLY A 352 14.10 14.42 3.57
CA GLY A 352 13.99 15.13 2.30
C GLY A 352 14.48 14.32 1.10
N ILE A 353 15.57 13.55 1.24
CA ILE A 353 16.09 12.69 0.17
C ILE A 353 15.08 11.62 -0.28
N VAL A 354 14.21 11.13 0.61
CA VAL A 354 13.18 10.15 0.28
C VAL A 354 12.16 10.77 -0.67
N TYR A 355 11.74 11.99 -0.42
CA TYR A 355 10.85 12.71 -1.34
C TYR A 355 11.50 12.92 -2.70
N PHE A 356 12.78 13.31 -2.77
CA PHE A 356 13.51 13.47 -4.04
C PHE A 356 13.55 12.16 -4.84
N ILE A 357 13.81 11.03 -4.18
CA ILE A 357 13.82 9.72 -4.84
C ILE A 357 12.46 9.42 -5.46
N TRP A 358 11.36 9.48 -4.68
CA TRP A 358 10.03 9.09 -5.17
C TRP A 358 9.45 10.08 -6.18
N VAL A 359 9.64 11.38 -5.96
CA VAL A 359 9.24 12.42 -6.93
C VAL A 359 10.01 12.25 -8.24
N GLY A 360 11.32 11.99 -8.18
CA GLY A 360 12.14 11.74 -9.37
C GLY A 360 11.70 10.49 -10.15
N LEU A 361 11.43 9.39 -9.45
CA LEU A 361 10.93 8.16 -10.06
C LEU A 361 9.55 8.36 -10.70
N PHE A 362 8.64 9.04 -10.00
CA PHE A 362 7.31 9.33 -10.53
C PHE A 362 7.36 10.28 -11.72
N ALA A 363 8.18 11.33 -11.65
CA ALA A 363 8.41 12.25 -12.76
C ALA A 363 8.97 11.53 -14.00
N ALA A 364 9.91 10.59 -13.81
CA ALA A 364 10.44 9.79 -14.90
C ALA A 364 9.33 8.95 -15.60
N ILE A 365 8.39 8.40 -14.82
CA ILE A 365 7.24 7.68 -15.39
C ILE A 365 6.31 8.64 -16.13
N VAL A 366 5.98 9.80 -15.54
CA VAL A 366 5.07 10.78 -16.15
C VAL A 366 5.65 11.32 -17.46
N PHE A 367 6.88 11.83 -17.44
CA PHE A 367 7.54 12.36 -18.63
C PHE A 367 7.82 11.27 -19.66
N GLY A 368 8.21 10.06 -19.22
CA GLY A 368 8.36 8.91 -20.09
C GLY A 368 7.06 8.52 -20.79
N ALA A 369 5.93 8.53 -20.09
CA ALA A 369 4.63 8.26 -20.69
C ALA A 369 4.22 9.33 -21.71
N PHE A 370 4.41 10.63 -21.41
CA PHE A 370 4.16 11.71 -22.36
C PHE A 370 5.04 11.58 -23.63
N ALA A 371 6.32 11.27 -23.45
CA ALA A 371 7.26 11.14 -24.57
C ALA A 371 6.97 9.92 -25.45
N ILE A 372 6.57 8.78 -24.85
CA ILE A 372 6.57 7.47 -25.49
C ILE A 372 5.17 6.96 -25.82
N ALA A 373 4.19 7.13 -24.93
CA ALA A 373 2.84 6.61 -25.14
C ALA A 373 2.14 7.30 -26.33
N ARG A 374 1.31 6.53 -27.06
CA ARG A 374 0.55 7.04 -28.20
C ARG A 374 -0.87 6.45 -28.20
N GLY A 375 -1.79 7.15 -28.86
CA GLY A 375 -3.15 6.70 -29.08
C GLY A 375 -3.89 6.40 -27.78
N ARG A 376 -4.63 5.29 -27.72
CA ARG A 376 -5.46 4.92 -26.57
C ARG A 376 -4.67 4.74 -25.28
N MET A 377 -3.42 4.30 -25.36
CA MET A 377 -2.55 4.16 -24.17
C MET A 377 -2.23 5.53 -23.57
N LEU A 378 -1.98 6.55 -24.39
CA LEU A 378 -1.79 7.92 -23.92
C LEU A 378 -3.08 8.46 -23.29
N TYR A 379 -4.24 8.27 -23.92
CA TYR A 379 -5.52 8.74 -23.37
C TYR A 379 -5.85 8.07 -22.03
N GLY A 380 -5.62 6.75 -21.90
CA GLY A 380 -5.81 6.05 -20.63
C GLY A 380 -4.85 6.54 -19.55
N PHE A 381 -3.59 6.82 -19.89
CA PHE A 381 -2.62 7.41 -18.96
C PHE A 381 -3.01 8.84 -18.54
N LEU A 382 -3.42 9.68 -19.50
CA LEU A 382 -3.92 11.03 -19.21
C LEU A 382 -5.14 11.00 -18.28
N PHE A 383 -6.04 10.04 -18.48
CA PHE A 383 -7.18 9.85 -17.59
C PHE A 383 -6.75 9.42 -16.19
N ALA A 384 -5.76 8.51 -16.05
CA ALA A 384 -5.21 8.12 -14.77
C ALA A 384 -4.55 9.31 -14.05
N LEU A 385 -3.75 10.09 -14.78
CA LEU A 385 -3.12 11.31 -14.26
C LEU A 385 -4.16 12.37 -13.88
N ALA A 386 -5.19 12.58 -14.71
CA ALA A 386 -6.29 13.48 -14.38
C ALA A 386 -7.06 13.01 -13.15
N SER A 387 -7.26 11.70 -12.96
CA SER A 387 -7.86 11.12 -11.76
C SER A 387 -7.04 11.43 -10.51
N LEU A 388 -5.71 11.33 -10.59
CA LEU A 388 -4.81 11.70 -9.51
C LEU A 388 -4.91 13.18 -9.14
N LEU A 389 -4.96 14.06 -10.14
CA LEU A 389 -4.93 15.50 -9.92
C LEU A 389 -6.30 16.10 -9.56
N LEU A 390 -7.41 15.55 -10.09
CA LEU A 390 -8.73 16.17 -9.99
C LEU A 390 -9.68 15.46 -9.03
N ALA A 391 -9.57 14.14 -8.82
CA ALA A 391 -10.51 13.46 -7.93
C ALA A 391 -10.39 13.94 -6.46
N PRO A 392 -9.20 14.13 -5.87
CA PRO A 392 -9.06 14.67 -4.52
C PRO A 392 -9.70 16.07 -4.36
N PRO A 393 -9.39 17.08 -5.21
CA PRO A 393 -10.04 18.39 -5.14
C PRO A 393 -11.55 18.35 -5.30
N ILE A 394 -12.07 17.53 -6.22
CA ILE A 394 -13.51 17.39 -6.44
C ILE A 394 -14.19 16.82 -5.19
N VAL A 395 -13.67 15.74 -4.63
CA VAL A 395 -14.25 15.11 -3.43
C VAL A 395 -14.19 16.05 -2.22
N GLN A 396 -13.06 16.74 -2.03
CA GLN A 396 -12.94 17.74 -0.96
C GLN A 396 -13.93 18.89 -1.13
N ALA A 397 -14.11 19.40 -2.35
CA ALA A 397 -15.07 20.48 -2.63
C ALA A 397 -16.51 20.09 -2.29
N LEU A 398 -16.89 18.82 -2.56
CA LEU A 398 -18.23 18.31 -2.27
C LEU A 398 -18.54 18.19 -0.76
N SER A 399 -17.50 18.15 0.10
CA SER A 399 -17.65 17.92 1.54
C SER A 399 -17.22 19.12 2.41
N VAL A 400 -16.40 20.04 1.89
CA VAL A 400 -15.72 21.06 2.70
C VAL A 400 -16.65 21.99 3.47
N GLU A 401 -17.79 22.35 2.90
CA GLU A 401 -18.75 23.25 3.56
C GLU A 401 -19.33 22.63 4.83
N LYS A 402 -19.58 21.31 4.82
CA LYS A 402 -20.16 20.58 5.95
C LYS A 402 -19.11 20.07 6.91
N SER A 403 -18.04 19.48 6.38
CA SER A 403 -17.08 18.70 7.15
C SER A 403 -15.72 19.37 7.32
N GLY A 404 -15.42 20.48 6.61
CA GLY A 404 -14.11 21.10 6.60
C GLY A 404 -13.06 20.31 5.79
N TYR A 405 -11.78 20.54 6.05
CA TYR A 405 -10.67 19.90 5.34
C TYR A 405 -10.37 18.52 5.91
N ILE A 406 -10.89 17.47 5.28
CA ILE A 406 -10.74 16.08 5.69
C ILE A 406 -9.68 15.32 4.90
N TRP A 407 -9.28 15.83 3.72
CA TRP A 407 -8.39 15.11 2.83
C TRP A 407 -6.95 15.06 3.34
N GLN A 408 -6.35 13.89 3.22
CA GLN A 408 -4.96 13.61 3.61
C GLN A 408 -4.25 12.91 2.45
N GLY A 409 -2.91 13.07 2.31
CA GLY A 409 -2.14 12.50 1.23
C GLY A 409 -2.30 10.98 1.06
N ARG A 410 -2.46 10.25 2.17
CA ARG A 410 -2.71 8.80 2.15
C ARG A 410 -3.99 8.40 1.40
N TYR A 411 -4.99 9.27 1.29
CA TYR A 411 -6.22 8.99 0.53
C TYR A 411 -6.01 9.12 -0.98
N THR A 412 -4.95 9.81 -1.40
CA THR A 412 -4.53 9.95 -2.80
C THR A 412 -3.70 8.75 -3.28
N LEU A 413 -3.20 7.89 -2.36
CA LEU A 413 -2.29 6.79 -2.69
C LEU A 413 -2.83 5.81 -3.74
N VAL A 414 -4.12 5.51 -3.73
CA VAL A 414 -4.72 4.63 -4.75
C VAL A 414 -4.53 5.22 -6.15
N ALA A 415 -4.83 6.51 -6.31
CA ALA A 415 -4.68 7.22 -7.58
C ALA A 415 -3.20 7.33 -7.99
N PHE A 416 -2.30 7.56 -7.03
CA PHE A 416 -0.86 7.60 -7.27
C PHE A 416 -0.33 6.24 -7.78
N VAL A 417 -0.65 5.15 -7.07
CA VAL A 417 -0.27 3.77 -7.43
C VAL A 417 -0.86 3.39 -8.80
N PHE A 418 -2.13 3.67 -9.01
CA PHE A 418 -2.80 3.45 -10.27
C PHE A 418 -2.09 4.19 -11.42
N THR A 419 -1.79 5.48 -11.27
CA THR A 419 -1.12 6.29 -12.28
C THR A 419 0.29 5.76 -12.57
N ALA A 420 1.07 5.43 -11.54
CA ALA A 420 2.41 4.88 -11.69
C ALA A 420 2.41 3.54 -12.46
N LEU A 421 1.55 2.59 -12.09
CA LEU A 421 1.47 1.28 -12.74
C LEU A 421 0.91 1.38 -14.16
N PHE A 422 -0.07 2.25 -14.38
CA PHE A 422 -0.62 2.49 -15.72
C PHE A 422 0.41 3.14 -16.65
N GLY A 423 1.20 4.10 -16.12
CA GLY A 423 2.29 4.75 -16.84
C GLY A 423 3.34 3.76 -17.35
N ALA A 424 3.71 2.76 -16.52
CA ALA A 424 4.61 1.69 -16.96
C ALA A 424 4.07 0.96 -18.19
N VAL A 425 2.78 0.62 -18.18
CA VAL A 425 2.16 -0.11 -19.29
C VAL A 425 2.05 0.79 -20.52
N ALA A 426 1.74 2.08 -20.33
CA ALA A 426 1.69 3.05 -21.41
C ALA A 426 3.05 3.21 -22.12
N ILE A 427 4.16 3.21 -21.36
CA ILE A 427 5.52 3.24 -21.89
C ILE A 427 5.88 1.89 -22.53
N GLY A 428 5.72 0.80 -21.80
CA GLY A 428 6.23 -0.52 -22.13
C GLY A 428 5.54 -1.20 -23.32
N ARG A 429 4.35 -0.73 -23.71
CA ARG A 429 3.61 -1.25 -24.89
C ARG A 429 4.00 -0.60 -26.21
N ASN A 430 4.79 0.46 -26.18
CA ASN A 430 5.34 1.03 -27.42
C ASN A 430 6.54 0.20 -27.90
N ARG A 431 6.27 -0.81 -28.72
CA ARG A 431 7.27 -1.76 -29.23
C ARG A 431 8.44 -1.09 -29.95
N PHE A 432 8.19 0.01 -30.66
CA PHE A 432 9.22 0.72 -31.43
C PHE A 432 10.29 1.36 -30.54
N VAL A 433 9.91 1.92 -29.41
CA VAL A 433 10.84 2.54 -28.48
C VAL A 433 11.50 1.49 -27.59
N VAL A 434 10.73 0.52 -27.12
CA VAL A 434 11.21 -0.53 -26.20
C VAL A 434 12.26 -1.43 -26.83
N SER A 435 12.14 -1.76 -28.14
CA SER A 435 13.12 -2.59 -28.85
C SER A 435 14.48 -1.90 -29.03
N ARG A 436 14.52 -0.57 -28.95
CA ARG A 436 15.74 0.24 -29.11
C ARG A 436 16.33 0.74 -27.79
N ALA A 437 15.52 0.86 -26.75
CA ALA A 437 15.96 1.38 -25.45
C ALA A 437 16.55 0.25 -24.59
N GLN A 438 17.86 0.10 -24.64
CA GLN A 438 18.58 -0.78 -23.70
C GLN A 438 18.90 0.01 -22.42
N VAL A 439 18.09 -0.18 -21.36
CA VAL A 439 18.39 0.41 -20.05
C VAL A 439 19.64 -0.26 -19.48
N PRO A 440 20.74 0.45 -19.17
CA PRO A 440 21.92 -0.15 -18.57
C PRO A 440 21.63 -0.81 -17.23
N ASN A 441 22.26 -1.97 -16.95
CA ASN A 441 22.11 -2.67 -15.66
C ASN A 441 22.46 -1.76 -14.48
N GLY A 442 23.48 -0.89 -14.63
CA GLY A 442 23.87 0.06 -13.60
C GLY A 442 22.75 1.01 -13.19
N ILE A 443 21.90 1.46 -14.13
CA ILE A 443 20.76 2.33 -13.80
C ILE A 443 19.75 1.56 -12.93
N VAL A 444 19.45 0.30 -13.27
CA VAL A 444 18.53 -0.53 -12.47
C VAL A 444 19.07 -0.76 -11.05
N VAL A 445 20.39 -0.99 -10.93
CA VAL A 445 21.06 -1.14 -9.62
C VAL A 445 20.98 0.16 -8.82
N VAL A 446 21.32 1.30 -9.40
CA VAL A 446 21.26 2.61 -8.71
C VAL A 446 19.84 2.92 -8.23
N MET A 447 18.84 2.70 -9.08
CA MET A 447 17.44 2.90 -8.69
C MET A 447 17.00 1.94 -7.58
N GLY A 448 17.41 0.67 -7.64
CA GLY A 448 17.11 -0.32 -6.61
C GLY A 448 17.76 0.03 -5.26
N VAL A 449 19.01 0.47 -5.28
CA VAL A 449 19.72 0.94 -4.08
C VAL A 449 19.05 2.19 -3.50
N ALA A 450 18.67 3.16 -4.33
CA ALA A 450 17.98 4.36 -3.89
C ALA A 450 16.64 4.04 -3.21
N VAL A 451 15.85 3.14 -3.80
CA VAL A 451 14.59 2.65 -3.20
C VAL A 451 14.84 1.97 -1.85
N LEU A 452 15.83 1.08 -1.78
CA LEU A 452 16.16 0.37 -0.54
C LEU A 452 16.60 1.33 0.57
N ILE A 453 17.48 2.27 0.26
CA ILE A 453 17.93 3.32 1.19
C ILE A 453 16.73 4.15 1.65
N GLY A 454 15.86 4.57 0.73
CA GLY A 454 14.68 5.36 1.06
C GLY A 454 13.71 4.64 2.00
N GLN A 455 13.49 3.33 1.82
CA GLN A 455 12.65 2.52 2.71
C GLN A 455 13.27 2.38 4.12
N ILE A 456 14.57 2.07 4.19
CA ILE A 456 15.29 1.94 5.46
C ILE A 456 15.32 3.27 6.19
N TYR A 457 15.64 4.37 5.49
CA TYR A 457 15.72 5.69 6.10
C TYR A 457 14.36 6.17 6.62
N SER A 458 13.28 5.86 5.93
CA SER A 458 11.91 6.14 6.39
C SER A 458 11.57 5.42 7.69
N MET A 459 11.86 4.11 7.77
CA MET A 459 11.62 3.33 8.99
C MET A 459 12.49 3.81 10.16
N THR A 460 13.78 4.08 9.94
CA THR A 460 14.66 4.58 10.99
C THR A 460 14.19 5.94 11.53
N THR A 461 13.67 6.80 10.66
CA THR A 461 13.09 8.10 11.08
C THR A 461 11.85 7.89 11.95
N ALA A 462 10.96 6.97 11.59
CA ALA A 462 9.79 6.65 12.39
C ALA A 462 10.18 6.05 13.76
N ILE A 463 11.13 5.12 13.79
CA ILE A 463 11.67 4.55 15.04
C ILE A 463 12.29 5.63 15.93
N ASN A 464 13.11 6.53 15.37
CA ASN A 464 13.68 7.66 16.11
C ASN A 464 12.59 8.53 16.75
N ARG A 465 11.52 8.79 16.01
CA ARG A 465 10.37 9.56 16.52
C ARG A 465 9.73 8.87 17.73
N TYR A 466 9.44 7.57 17.61
CA TYR A 466 8.77 6.83 18.68
C TYR A 466 9.67 6.57 19.89
N SER A 467 10.99 6.49 19.69
CA SER A 467 11.96 6.30 20.78
C SER A 467 12.26 7.58 21.58
N GLY A 468 11.53 8.69 21.34
CA GLY A 468 11.79 9.97 21.97
C GLY A 468 13.10 10.65 21.49
N ARG A 469 13.65 10.23 20.35
CA ARG A 469 14.92 10.71 19.77
C ARG A 469 14.74 11.43 18.44
N ALA A 470 13.57 12.01 18.18
CA ALA A 470 13.22 12.67 16.92
C ALA A 470 14.23 13.76 16.48
N ALA A 471 14.82 14.50 17.43
CA ALA A 471 15.78 15.56 17.16
C ALA A 471 17.24 15.07 17.12
N SER A 472 17.49 13.76 17.29
CA SER A 472 18.84 13.21 17.30
C SER A 472 19.31 12.76 15.91
N SER A 473 20.51 12.17 15.82
CA SER A 473 21.02 11.60 14.57
C SER A 473 20.10 10.49 14.04
N ILE A 474 20.29 10.10 12.76
CA ILE A 474 19.53 9.02 12.09
C ILE A 474 19.53 7.68 12.88
N VAL A 475 20.53 7.46 13.72
CA VAL A 475 20.68 6.29 14.58
C VAL A 475 20.46 6.61 16.06
N GLY A 476 19.79 7.73 16.36
CA GLY A 476 19.52 8.17 17.73
C GLY A 476 18.79 7.15 18.60
N PHE A 477 17.95 6.31 17.98
CA PHE A 477 17.26 5.19 18.63
C PHE A 477 18.20 4.13 19.24
N LEU A 478 19.50 4.13 18.89
CA LEU A 478 20.51 3.26 19.51
C LEU A 478 21.05 3.84 20.82
N ASN A 479 20.86 5.15 21.07
CA ASN A 479 21.43 5.88 22.17
C ASN A 479 20.36 6.12 23.24
N ASN A 480 20.20 5.18 24.15
CA ASN A 480 19.31 5.29 25.31
C ASN A 480 17.86 5.68 24.95
N PRO A 481 17.18 4.88 24.10
CA PRO A 481 15.80 5.15 23.68
C PRO A 481 14.85 5.01 24.88
N THR A 482 13.77 5.83 24.91
CA THR A 482 12.72 5.69 25.93
C THR A 482 11.74 4.57 25.57
N TRP A 483 11.58 4.28 24.30
CA TRP A 483 10.78 3.17 23.77
C TRP A 483 11.56 2.40 22.70
N THR A 484 11.38 1.08 22.68
CA THR A 484 11.91 0.20 21.63
C THR A 484 10.84 -0.78 21.14
N PRO A 485 10.82 -1.12 19.85
CA PRO A 485 9.95 -2.20 19.37
C PRO A 485 10.33 -3.55 19.99
N PRO A 486 9.40 -4.51 20.05
CA PRO A 486 9.67 -5.86 20.55
C PRO A 486 10.90 -6.49 19.88
N GLY A 487 11.84 -7.02 20.66
CA GLY A 487 13.10 -7.58 20.16
C GLY A 487 14.16 -6.56 19.73
N GLY A 488 13.90 -5.26 19.89
CA GLY A 488 14.83 -4.18 19.56
C GLY A 488 14.70 -3.66 18.12
N SER A 489 15.17 -2.46 17.86
CA SER A 489 14.96 -1.75 16.59
C SER A 489 15.69 -2.37 15.39
N VAL A 490 16.92 -2.86 15.61
CA VAL A 490 17.82 -3.31 14.54
C VAL A 490 17.26 -4.50 13.76
N ILE A 491 16.63 -5.46 14.45
CA ILE A 491 16.08 -6.65 13.79
C ILE A 491 15.01 -6.31 12.77
N TRP A 492 14.14 -5.34 13.07
CA TRP A 492 13.06 -4.94 12.18
C TRP A 492 13.57 -4.17 10.96
N ILE A 493 14.64 -3.36 11.13
CA ILE A 493 15.33 -2.70 10.01
C ILE A 493 15.96 -3.75 9.09
N ILE A 494 16.61 -4.78 9.65
CA ILE A 494 17.18 -5.88 8.87
C ILE A 494 16.08 -6.67 8.14
N LEU A 495 14.97 -6.97 8.81
CA LEU A 495 13.84 -7.67 8.18
C LEU A 495 13.18 -6.85 7.07
N LEU A 496 13.02 -5.52 7.25
CA LEU A 496 12.60 -4.63 6.17
C LEU A 496 13.58 -4.71 4.99
N ALA A 497 14.88 -4.61 5.26
CA ALA A 497 15.90 -4.67 4.21
C ALA A 497 15.85 -6.01 3.44
N ILE A 498 15.72 -7.13 4.13
CA ILE A 498 15.58 -8.47 3.51
C ILE A 498 14.29 -8.52 2.67
N GLY A 499 13.16 -8.09 3.23
CA GLY A 499 11.87 -8.06 2.55
C GLY A 499 11.88 -7.20 1.27
N MET A 500 12.66 -6.13 1.25
CA MET A 500 12.83 -5.27 0.08
C MET A 500 13.88 -5.79 -0.91
N LEU A 501 14.99 -6.36 -0.42
CA LEU A 501 16.07 -6.89 -1.26
C LEU A 501 15.59 -8.02 -2.19
N VAL A 502 14.72 -8.89 -1.71
CA VAL A 502 14.23 -10.04 -2.51
C VAL A 502 13.52 -9.58 -3.79
N PRO A 503 12.47 -8.75 -3.77
CA PRO A 503 11.83 -8.28 -4.99
C PRO A 503 12.76 -7.39 -5.85
N LEU A 504 13.69 -6.64 -5.26
CA LEU A 504 14.70 -5.86 -5.99
C LEU A 504 15.68 -6.77 -6.76
N ILE A 505 16.15 -7.86 -6.15
CA ILE A 505 17.00 -8.86 -6.81
C ILE A 505 16.24 -9.55 -7.96
N LEU A 506 14.98 -9.93 -7.73
CA LEU A 506 14.14 -10.54 -8.77
C LEU A 506 13.88 -9.57 -9.93
N TRP A 507 13.68 -8.29 -9.66
CA TRP A 507 13.58 -7.25 -10.67
C TRP A 507 14.86 -7.14 -11.49
N TYR A 508 16.01 -6.95 -10.84
CA TYR A 508 17.32 -6.85 -11.50
C TYR A 508 17.60 -8.09 -12.37
N ALA A 509 17.42 -9.28 -11.82
CA ALA A 509 17.69 -10.52 -12.54
C ALA A 509 16.72 -10.73 -13.72
N SER A 510 15.44 -10.36 -13.58
CA SER A 510 14.48 -10.36 -14.68
C SER A 510 14.92 -9.43 -15.82
N HIS A 511 15.46 -8.25 -15.46
CA HIS A 511 15.98 -7.30 -16.43
C HIS A 511 17.25 -7.83 -17.11
N ALA A 512 18.22 -8.34 -16.36
CA ALA A 512 19.47 -8.87 -16.89
C ALA A 512 19.24 -10.05 -17.86
N LEU A 513 18.30 -10.95 -17.53
CA LEU A 513 17.93 -12.09 -18.38
C LEU A 513 17.12 -11.72 -19.63
N SER A 514 16.49 -10.55 -19.67
CA SER A 514 15.72 -10.09 -20.82
C SER A 514 16.58 -9.46 -21.93
N ARG A 515 17.87 -9.24 -21.67
CA ARG A 515 18.81 -8.68 -22.64
C ARG A 515 19.34 -9.77 -23.56
N PRO A 516 19.44 -9.51 -24.88
CA PRO A 516 20.18 -10.39 -25.76
C PRO A 516 21.65 -10.45 -25.29
N LEU A 517 22.24 -11.65 -25.26
CA LEU A 517 23.67 -11.79 -25.09
C LEU A 517 24.33 -11.01 -26.20
N VAL A 518 24.95 -9.88 -25.90
CA VAL A 518 25.86 -9.23 -26.83
C VAL A 518 27.06 -10.18 -26.88
N GLU A 519 27.21 -10.91 -28.00
CA GLU A 519 28.45 -11.62 -28.29
C GLU A 519 29.56 -10.57 -28.31
N THR A 520 30.40 -10.57 -27.26
CA THR A 520 31.62 -9.78 -27.16
C THR A 520 32.70 -10.36 -28.03
#